data_d60e70fec515b5ef4672769f8feb3abf
#
_entry.id   d60e70fec515b5ef4672769f8feb3abf
#
_cell.length_a   1.000
_cell.length_b   1.000
_cell.length_c   1.000
_cell.angle_alpha   90.00
_cell.angle_beta   90.00
_cell.angle_gamma   90.00
#
_symmetry.space_group_name_H-M   'P 1'
#
loop_
_entity.id
_entity.type
_entity.pdbx_description
1 polymer ?
#
loop_
_entity_poly.entity_id
_entity_poly.type
_entity_poly.pdbx_seq_one_letter_code
_entity_poly.pdbx_strand_id
1 'polypeptide(L)'
;LIITVSPLCISGCDKKNEVPRAKNSPPAEKKIPPKWYICCSVKNQLSTAYTEESGAPKAANGQPYFLGGIAVHPRYPINQGGSPLQPILPFGTVIFLEKPVTIQGQEYDSLTVMDTGDVYYGLWPDHPYWIDIFHGTSNYYNVKEARDYGIPLIDYYWYEEWK
;
A
#
# COMPACT_ATOMS: atom_id res chain seq x y z
N LEU A 1 -67.68 -27.44 -45.21
CA LEU A 1 -67.21 -27.89 -46.53
C LEU A 1 -65.71 -28.00 -46.44
N ILE A 2 -65.20 -29.21 -46.56
CA ILE A 2 -63.74 -29.53 -46.45
C ILE A 2 -63.26 -29.59 -47.88
N ILE A 3 -62.16 -28.87 -48.14
CA ILE A 3 -61.40 -29.05 -49.37
C ILE A 3 -59.92 -29.28 -49.00
N THR A 4 -59.46 -30.52 -49.19
CA THR A 4 -58.07 -30.94 -49.09
C THR A 4 -57.38 -30.73 -50.44
N VAL A 5 -56.25 -30.03 -50.44
CA VAL A 5 -55.34 -29.96 -51.58
C VAL A 5 -53.97 -30.39 -51.10
N SER A 6 -53.44 -31.49 -51.60
CA SER A 6 -52.03 -31.92 -51.49
C SER A 6 -51.15 -31.15 -52.47
N PRO A 7 -49.95 -30.75 -52.08
CA PRO A 7 -48.93 -30.40 -53.06
C PRO A 7 -47.77 -31.42 -53.14
N LEU A 8 -47.34 -31.55 -54.33
CA LEU A 8 -46.22 -32.27 -54.85
C LEU A 8 -44.91 -32.04 -54.11
N CYS A 9 -44.16 -33.14 -53.94
CA CYS A 9 -42.75 -33.15 -53.63
C CYS A 9 -41.91 -32.62 -54.83
N ILE A 10 -41.09 -31.61 -54.55
CA ILE A 10 -39.93 -31.29 -55.42
C ILE A 10 -38.68 -31.49 -54.59
N SER A 11 -37.91 -32.53 -54.99
CA SER A 11 -36.58 -32.86 -54.49
C SER A 11 -35.56 -31.82 -54.99
N GLY A 12 -35.04 -30.98 -54.11
CA GLY A 12 -33.91 -30.10 -54.40
C GLY A 12 -32.73 -30.46 -53.49
N CYS A 13 -31.71 -31.04 -54.03
CA CYS A 13 -30.41 -31.26 -53.38
C CYS A 13 -29.70 -29.93 -53.18
N ASP A 14 -29.79 -29.35 -52.00
CA ASP A 14 -28.91 -28.27 -51.58
C ASP A 14 -27.68 -28.85 -50.85
N LYS A 15 -26.53 -28.81 -51.51
CA LYS A 15 -25.24 -29.00 -50.88
C LYS A 15 -24.99 -27.83 -49.92
N LYS A 16 -25.21 -28.07 -48.65
CA LYS A 16 -24.76 -27.11 -47.58
C LYS A 16 -23.23 -27.12 -47.57
N ASN A 17 -22.64 -26.01 -48.03
CA ASN A 17 -21.26 -25.67 -47.74
C ASN A 17 -21.19 -25.42 -46.20
N GLU A 18 -20.71 -26.41 -45.45
CA GLU A 18 -20.32 -26.19 -44.05
C GLU A 18 -19.04 -25.35 -44.05
N VAL A 19 -19.19 -24.07 -43.70
CA VAL A 19 -18.07 -23.21 -43.35
C VAL A 19 -17.47 -23.76 -42.05
N PRO A 20 -16.16 -24.07 -41.98
CA PRO A 20 -15.54 -24.55 -40.74
C PRO A 20 -15.66 -23.46 -39.69
N ARG A 21 -16.49 -23.69 -38.68
CA ARG A 21 -16.62 -22.82 -37.53
C ARG A 21 -15.32 -22.93 -36.73
N ALA A 22 -14.44 -21.91 -36.84
CA ALA A 22 -13.26 -21.79 -36.03
C ALA A 22 -13.66 -21.90 -34.57
N LYS A 23 -13.17 -22.92 -33.87
CA LYS A 23 -13.32 -23.05 -32.41
C LYS A 23 -12.45 -22.01 -31.77
N ASN A 24 -12.95 -20.78 -31.63
CA ASN A 24 -12.37 -19.78 -30.74
C ASN A 24 -12.69 -20.23 -29.30
N SER A 25 -11.89 -21.18 -28.79
CA SER A 25 -11.84 -21.38 -27.35
C SER A 25 -11.30 -20.12 -26.72
N PRO A 26 -11.98 -19.52 -25.72
CA PRO A 26 -11.43 -18.37 -25.03
C PRO A 26 -10.04 -18.72 -24.48
N PRO A 27 -9.08 -17.78 -24.49
CA PRO A 27 -7.76 -18.02 -23.94
C PRO A 27 -7.90 -18.56 -22.52
N ALA A 28 -7.15 -19.62 -22.19
CA ALA A 28 -7.16 -20.17 -20.84
C ALA A 28 -6.82 -19.05 -19.84
N GLU A 29 -7.75 -18.75 -18.96
CA GLU A 29 -7.58 -17.76 -17.90
C GLU A 29 -6.38 -18.20 -17.06
N LYS A 30 -5.30 -17.42 -17.06
CA LYS A 30 -4.14 -17.68 -16.21
C LYS A 30 -4.61 -17.57 -14.76
N LYS A 31 -4.79 -18.70 -14.09
CA LYS A 31 -5.06 -18.73 -12.64
C LYS A 31 -3.85 -18.12 -11.93
N ILE A 32 -4.03 -16.91 -11.40
CA ILE A 32 -3.05 -16.28 -10.51
C ILE A 32 -3.04 -17.11 -9.22
N PRO A 33 -1.89 -17.65 -8.78
CA PRO A 33 -1.83 -18.41 -7.53
C PRO A 33 -2.29 -17.52 -6.36
N PRO A 34 -2.98 -18.08 -5.35
CA PRO A 34 -3.39 -17.32 -4.18
C PRO A 34 -2.15 -16.78 -3.46
N LYS A 35 -2.18 -15.49 -3.07
CA LYS A 35 -1.17 -14.88 -2.24
C LYS A 35 -1.55 -15.03 -0.77
N TRP A 36 -0.60 -15.45 0.04
CA TRP A 36 -0.75 -15.56 1.48
C TRP A 36 -0.06 -14.38 2.16
N TYR A 37 -0.62 -13.93 3.27
CA TYR A 37 -0.07 -12.81 4.03
C TYR A 37 0.05 -13.19 5.50
N ILE A 38 1.13 -12.72 6.14
CA ILE A 38 1.33 -12.79 7.59
C ILE A 38 0.92 -11.43 8.15
N CYS A 39 0.10 -11.43 9.19
CA CYS A 39 -0.17 -10.24 9.98
C CYS A 39 0.90 -10.11 11.07
N CYS A 40 1.68 -9.04 11.00
CA CYS A 40 2.65 -8.64 12.00
C CYS A 40 2.08 -7.50 12.84
N SER A 41 2.37 -7.44 14.13
CA SER A 41 1.90 -6.35 14.99
C SER A 41 2.94 -5.96 16.03
N VAL A 42 2.91 -4.71 16.45
CA VAL A 42 3.72 -4.17 17.54
C VAL A 42 2.86 -3.34 18.48
N LYS A 43 3.26 -3.29 19.75
CA LYS A 43 2.56 -2.53 20.80
C LYS A 43 3.52 -1.63 21.53
N ASN A 44 2.95 -0.55 22.09
CA ASN A 44 3.66 0.42 22.93
C ASN A 44 4.93 0.96 22.25
N GLN A 45 4.89 1.19 20.96
CA GLN A 45 5.98 1.85 20.26
C GLN A 45 5.83 3.36 20.37
N LEU A 46 6.93 4.08 20.48
CA LEU A 46 6.90 5.54 20.45
C LEU A 46 6.54 6.02 19.04
N SER A 47 5.81 7.14 19.00
CA SER A 47 5.62 7.92 17.77
C SER A 47 5.93 9.38 18.02
N THR A 48 6.46 10.04 16.99
CA THR A 48 6.74 11.46 16.94
C THR A 48 6.13 12.07 15.69
N ALA A 49 6.26 13.37 15.52
CA ALA A 49 5.78 14.08 14.35
C ALA A 49 6.82 15.09 13.87
N TYR A 50 6.94 15.23 12.55
CA TYR A 50 7.90 16.15 11.92
C TYR A 50 7.30 16.92 10.75
N THR A 51 7.98 17.97 10.35
CA THR A 51 7.69 18.75 9.15
C THR A 51 8.96 18.89 8.32
N GLU A 52 8.81 19.07 6.99
CA GLU A 52 9.91 19.32 6.08
C GLU A 52 9.85 20.72 5.47
N GLU A 53 11.00 21.31 5.17
CA GLU A 53 11.07 22.61 4.52
C GLU A 53 10.46 22.58 3.12
N SER A 54 9.94 23.73 2.68
CA SER A 54 9.45 23.88 1.31
C SER A 54 10.61 23.69 0.32
N GLY A 55 10.44 22.73 -0.60
CA GLY A 55 11.50 22.35 -1.54
C GLY A 55 12.52 21.36 -0.96
N ALA A 56 12.24 20.76 0.19
CA ALA A 56 13.02 19.66 0.74
C ALA A 56 13.29 18.58 -0.31
N PRO A 57 14.44 17.88 -0.21
CA PRO A 57 14.69 16.73 -1.06
C PRO A 57 13.59 15.69 -0.89
N LYS A 58 13.57 14.72 -1.79
CA LYS A 58 12.66 13.59 -1.70
C LYS A 58 12.94 12.78 -0.44
N ALA A 59 11.89 12.12 0.07
CA ALA A 59 12.03 11.13 1.14
C ALA A 59 13.00 10.02 0.74
N ALA A 60 13.46 9.20 1.68
CA ALA A 60 14.45 8.15 1.44
C ALA A 60 14.01 7.11 0.39
N ASN A 61 12.71 6.94 0.17
CA ASN A 61 12.17 6.11 -0.91
C ASN A 61 12.29 6.75 -2.32
N GLY A 62 12.82 7.97 -2.43
CA GLY A 62 12.98 8.71 -3.68
C GLY A 62 11.71 9.41 -4.19
N GLN A 63 10.61 9.40 -3.43
CA GLN A 63 9.36 10.07 -3.78
C GLN A 63 9.17 11.38 -3.00
N PRO A 64 8.33 12.31 -3.47
CA PRO A 64 7.94 13.47 -2.69
C PRO A 64 7.26 13.07 -1.38
N TYR A 65 7.43 13.90 -0.34
CA TYR A 65 6.71 13.76 0.92
C TYR A 65 5.19 13.91 0.71
N PHE A 66 4.38 13.15 1.47
CA PHE A 66 2.92 13.25 1.43
C PHE A 66 2.31 13.01 2.82
N LEU A 67 1.15 13.62 3.10
CA LEU A 67 0.43 13.42 4.36
C LEU A 67 -0.03 11.97 4.50
N GLY A 68 0.13 11.39 5.69
CA GLY A 68 -0.03 9.97 5.92
C GLY A 68 1.25 9.15 5.65
N GLY A 69 2.33 9.80 5.22
CA GLY A 69 3.66 9.18 5.15
C GLY A 69 4.39 9.23 6.48
N ILE A 70 5.24 8.22 6.74
CA ILE A 70 6.04 8.11 7.96
C ILE A 70 7.50 7.80 7.66
N ALA A 71 8.38 8.26 8.56
CA ALA A 71 9.74 7.74 8.69
C ALA A 71 9.77 6.64 9.75
N VAL A 72 10.71 5.69 9.57
CA VAL A 72 10.99 4.59 10.50
C VAL A 72 12.50 4.45 10.69
N HIS A 73 12.95 3.70 11.67
CA HIS A 73 14.37 3.36 11.79
C HIS A 73 14.87 2.61 10.54
N PRO A 74 16.14 2.75 10.13
CA PRO A 74 16.78 1.78 9.26
C PRO A 74 16.85 0.42 9.98
N ARG A 75 17.04 -0.67 9.23
CA ARG A 75 17.14 -2.03 9.80
C ARG A 75 18.26 -2.17 10.84
N TYR A 76 19.36 -1.46 10.65
CA TYR A 76 20.49 -1.34 11.56
C TYR A 76 20.94 0.11 11.63
N PRO A 77 21.47 0.58 12.77
CA PRO A 77 22.08 1.92 12.86
C PRO A 77 23.18 2.10 11.82
N ILE A 78 23.32 3.29 11.26
CA ILE A 78 24.32 3.58 10.22
C ILE A 78 25.75 3.31 10.72
N ASN A 79 26.06 3.66 11.96
CA ASN A 79 27.36 3.40 12.58
C ASN A 79 27.64 1.91 12.87
N GLN A 80 26.65 1.04 12.66
CA GLN A 80 26.74 -0.42 12.75
C GLN A 80 26.57 -1.12 11.40
N GLY A 81 26.78 -0.40 10.29
CA GLY A 81 26.71 -0.93 8.93
C GLY A 81 25.31 -0.88 8.30
N GLY A 82 24.37 -0.18 8.92
CA GLY A 82 23.05 0.09 8.35
C GLY A 82 23.07 1.09 7.21
N SER A 83 21.93 1.25 6.57
CA SER A 83 21.71 2.19 5.48
C SER A 83 20.32 2.84 5.61
N PRO A 84 20.20 4.17 5.37
CA PRO A 84 18.92 4.85 5.34
C PRO A 84 18.01 4.35 4.19
N LEU A 85 18.57 3.63 3.22
CA LEU A 85 17.81 3.01 2.14
C LEU A 85 17.29 1.60 2.48
N GLN A 86 17.53 1.14 3.70
CA GLN A 86 17.09 -0.17 4.21
C GLN A 86 16.30 0.00 5.50
N PRO A 87 15.06 0.52 5.42
CA PRO A 87 14.22 0.70 6.60
C PRO A 87 13.87 -0.64 7.26
N ILE A 88 13.53 -0.62 8.56
CA ILE A 88 13.09 -1.80 9.31
C ILE A 88 11.78 -2.36 8.76
N LEU A 89 10.87 -1.49 8.34
CA LEU A 89 9.68 -1.79 7.55
C LEU A 89 9.94 -1.33 6.11
N PRO A 90 9.82 -2.19 5.09
CA PRO A 90 10.09 -1.83 3.70
C PRO A 90 9.33 -0.58 3.25
N PHE A 91 9.94 0.26 2.40
CA PHE A 91 9.24 1.39 1.79
C PHE A 91 7.97 0.95 1.07
N GLY A 92 6.90 1.70 1.25
CA GLY A 92 5.57 1.38 0.73
C GLY A 92 4.76 0.43 1.62
N THR A 93 5.33 -0.08 2.73
CA THR A 93 4.54 -0.82 3.72
C THR A 93 3.46 0.10 4.28
N VAL A 94 2.22 -0.36 4.25
CA VAL A 94 1.09 0.31 4.91
C VAL A 94 0.95 -0.30 6.31
N ILE A 95 1.04 0.54 7.34
CA ILE A 95 0.72 0.17 8.70
C ILE A 95 -0.71 0.63 9.04
N PHE A 96 -1.42 -0.15 9.85
CA PHE A 96 -2.77 0.14 10.33
C PHE A 96 -2.73 0.43 11.82
N LEU A 97 -3.23 1.58 12.22
CA LEU A 97 -3.22 2.05 13.60
C LEU A 97 -4.39 1.48 14.38
N GLU A 98 -4.21 1.07 15.63
CA GLU A 98 -5.34 0.70 16.50
C GLU A 98 -6.21 1.92 16.87
N LYS A 99 -5.61 3.11 16.90
CA LYS A 99 -6.30 4.41 17.09
C LYS A 99 -5.85 5.37 16.01
N PRO A 100 -6.79 5.99 15.28
CA PRO A 100 -6.45 6.99 14.27
C PRO A 100 -5.63 8.14 14.85
N VAL A 101 -4.80 8.75 14.00
CA VAL A 101 -4.10 10.01 14.30
C VAL A 101 -4.66 11.13 13.45
N THR A 102 -4.68 12.33 14.00
CA THR A 102 -5.13 13.53 13.27
C THR A 102 -3.93 14.27 12.71
N ILE A 103 -3.94 14.55 11.42
CA ILE A 103 -2.92 15.33 10.72
C ILE A 103 -3.65 16.42 9.92
N GLN A 104 -3.38 17.67 10.21
CA GLN A 104 -4.02 18.83 9.55
C GLN A 104 -5.57 18.76 9.58
N GLY A 105 -6.13 18.28 10.71
CA GLY A 105 -7.58 18.15 10.89
C GLY A 105 -8.23 16.95 10.19
N GLN A 106 -7.45 16.10 9.51
CA GLN A 106 -7.93 14.85 8.91
C GLN A 106 -7.48 13.64 9.73
N GLU A 107 -8.37 12.68 9.95
CA GLU A 107 -8.06 11.40 10.62
C GLU A 107 -7.44 10.40 9.64
N TYR A 108 -6.39 9.72 10.13
CA TYR A 108 -5.68 8.65 9.43
C TYR A 108 -5.69 7.40 10.30
N ASP A 109 -6.29 6.32 9.81
CA ASP A 109 -6.27 4.98 10.41
C ASP A 109 -5.12 4.11 9.88
N SER A 110 -4.46 4.58 8.83
CA SER A 110 -3.34 3.90 8.17
C SER A 110 -2.30 4.90 7.69
N LEU A 111 -1.02 4.49 7.75
CA LEU A 111 0.13 5.32 7.37
C LEU A 111 1.07 4.49 6.48
N THR A 112 1.85 5.17 5.62
CA THR A 112 2.73 4.51 4.66
C THR A 112 4.19 4.84 4.92
N VAL A 113 5.06 3.83 4.99
CA VAL A 113 6.51 4.01 5.15
C VAL A 113 7.09 4.65 3.89
N MET A 114 7.63 5.87 4.02
CA MET A 114 8.24 6.61 2.92
C MET A 114 9.67 7.05 3.20
N ASP A 115 10.05 7.15 4.47
CA ASP A 115 11.32 7.74 4.87
C ASP A 115 12.01 6.95 5.98
N THR A 116 13.23 7.35 6.33
CA THR A 116 13.97 6.85 7.49
C THR A 116 14.42 8.02 8.37
N GLY A 117 14.26 7.83 9.69
CA GLY A 117 14.64 8.77 10.72
C GLY A 117 15.43 8.11 11.83
N ASP A 118 15.94 8.90 12.78
CA ASP A 118 16.80 8.48 13.90
C ASP A 118 17.80 7.39 13.49
N VAL A 119 18.49 7.63 12.38
CA VAL A 119 19.32 6.66 11.65
C VAL A 119 20.47 6.07 12.46
N TYR A 120 20.80 6.64 13.61
CA TYR A 120 21.79 6.15 14.57
C TYR A 120 21.17 5.42 15.77
N TYR A 121 19.85 5.33 15.88
CA TYR A 121 19.11 4.87 17.06
C TYR A 121 19.51 5.65 18.32
N GLY A 122 19.77 6.94 18.16
CA GLY A 122 20.28 7.79 19.23
C GLY A 122 19.16 8.29 20.15
N LEU A 123 17.95 8.42 19.64
CA LEU A 123 16.81 8.94 20.40
C LEU A 123 15.95 7.80 20.97
N TRP A 124 15.71 6.73 20.19
CA TRP A 124 14.72 5.70 20.53
C TRP A 124 15.29 4.26 20.44
N PRO A 125 16.43 3.94 21.11
CA PRO A 125 17.09 2.64 20.96
C PRO A 125 16.22 1.47 21.45
N ASP A 126 15.33 1.69 22.41
CA ASP A 126 14.46 0.67 23.01
C ASP A 126 13.12 0.52 22.28
N HIS A 127 12.89 1.32 21.24
CA HIS A 127 11.67 1.31 20.42
C HIS A 127 12.01 1.09 18.94
N PRO A 128 12.43 -0.12 18.54
CA PRO A 128 12.92 -0.38 17.18
C PRO A 128 11.86 -0.10 16.09
N TYR A 129 10.59 -0.21 16.45
CA TYR A 129 9.45 0.08 15.57
C TYR A 129 8.84 1.46 15.83
N TRP A 130 9.65 2.42 16.32
CA TRP A 130 9.29 3.82 16.37
C TRP A 130 8.91 4.34 14.98
N ILE A 131 7.95 5.27 14.94
CA ILE A 131 7.57 5.98 13.73
C ILE A 131 7.60 7.48 13.93
N ASP A 132 7.93 8.22 12.87
CA ASP A 132 7.84 9.67 12.80
C ASP A 132 6.84 10.08 11.73
N ILE A 133 5.80 10.80 12.12
CA ILE A 133 4.65 11.09 11.27
C ILE A 133 4.85 12.43 10.59
N PHE A 134 4.75 12.46 9.25
CA PHE A 134 4.87 13.68 8.48
C PHE A 134 3.63 14.57 8.60
N HIS A 135 3.79 15.76 9.18
CA HIS A 135 2.75 16.77 9.38
C HIS A 135 2.74 17.87 8.30
N GLY A 136 3.45 17.66 7.19
CA GLY A 136 3.43 18.57 6.05
C GLY A 136 4.63 19.52 5.97
N THR A 137 4.55 20.46 5.04
CA THR A 137 5.60 21.47 4.84
C THR A 137 5.66 22.41 6.03
N SER A 138 6.87 22.76 6.46
CA SER A 138 7.15 23.65 7.59
C SER A 138 6.49 25.00 7.41
N ASN A 139 5.56 25.29 8.31
CA ASN A 139 4.94 26.59 8.54
C ASN A 139 4.52 26.65 9.99
N TYR A 140 4.11 27.82 10.47
CA TYR A 140 3.75 28.02 11.86
C TYR A 140 2.71 26.98 12.38
N TYR A 141 1.68 26.67 11.61
CA TYR A 141 0.60 25.79 12.02
C TYR A 141 1.05 24.32 12.04
N ASN A 142 1.72 23.85 10.99
CA ASN A 142 2.17 22.46 10.88
C ASN A 142 3.28 22.15 11.91
N VAL A 143 4.21 23.10 12.14
CA VAL A 143 5.24 22.95 13.19
C VAL A 143 4.60 22.92 14.58
N LYS A 144 3.58 23.77 14.82
CA LYS A 144 2.85 23.76 16.09
C LYS A 144 2.11 22.43 16.28
N GLU A 145 1.40 21.94 15.29
CA GLU A 145 0.68 20.67 15.34
C GLU A 145 1.62 19.49 15.58
N ALA A 146 2.73 19.40 14.84
CA ALA A 146 3.76 18.36 15.05
C ALA A 146 4.34 18.40 16.48
N ARG A 147 4.55 19.60 17.05
CA ARG A 147 5.01 19.75 18.42
C ARG A 147 3.92 19.36 19.45
N ASP A 148 2.69 19.74 19.20
CA ASP A 148 1.55 19.43 20.07
C ASP A 148 1.20 17.94 20.05
N TYR A 149 1.53 17.21 18.98
CA TYR A 149 1.42 15.75 18.89
C TYR A 149 2.22 15.05 19.99
N GLY A 150 3.40 15.56 20.33
CA GLY A 150 4.23 15.04 21.42
C GLY A 150 4.87 13.71 21.07
N ILE A 151 4.94 12.81 22.06
CA ILE A 151 5.61 11.50 21.96
C ILE A 151 4.68 10.42 22.55
N PRO A 152 3.52 10.17 21.96
CA PRO A 152 2.61 9.13 22.45
C PRO A 152 3.11 7.73 22.13
N LEU A 153 2.63 6.75 22.91
CA LEU A 153 2.74 5.34 22.59
C LEU A 153 1.61 4.96 21.63
N ILE A 154 1.94 4.18 20.64
CA ILE A 154 0.99 3.67 19.65
C ILE A 154 1.13 2.17 19.45
N ASP A 155 0.02 1.56 19.05
CA ASP A 155 -0.07 0.17 18.63
C ASP A 155 -0.46 0.13 17.17
N TYR A 156 0.20 -0.71 16.38
CA TYR A 156 -0.13 -0.86 14.97
C TYR A 156 0.23 -2.24 14.43
N TYR A 157 -0.28 -2.57 13.25
CA TYR A 157 -0.01 -3.82 12.56
C TYR A 157 0.17 -3.59 11.05
N TRP A 158 0.76 -4.57 10.36
CA TRP A 158 0.93 -4.59 8.91
C TRP A 158 0.86 -6.02 8.37
N TYR A 159 0.81 -6.13 7.05
CA TYR A 159 0.81 -7.43 6.38
C TYR A 159 2.06 -7.60 5.54
N GLU A 160 2.68 -8.78 5.64
CA GLU A 160 3.80 -9.20 4.81
C GLU A 160 3.38 -10.36 3.91
N GLU A 161 3.78 -10.33 2.62
CA GLU A 161 3.52 -11.43 1.72
C GLU A 161 4.36 -12.64 2.13
N TRP A 162 3.70 -13.78 2.35
CA TRP A 162 4.39 -15.05 2.61
C TRP A 162 5.11 -15.50 1.33
N LYS A 163 6.41 -15.66 1.40
CA LYS A 163 7.27 -16.11 0.29
C LYS A 163 7.69 -17.56 0.51
#